data_5528373f66cb1eb631bcb42a7fc29298
#
_entry.id   5528373f66cb1eb631bcb42a7fc29298
#
_cell.length_a   1.000
_cell.length_b   1.000
_cell.length_c   1.000
_cell.angle_alpha   90.00
_cell.angle_beta   90.00
_cell.angle_gamma   90.00
#
_symmetry.space_group_name_H-M   'P 1'
#
loop_
_entity.id
_entity.type
_entity.pdbx_description
1 polymer ?
#
loop_
_entity_poly.entity_id
_entity_poly.type
_entity_poly.pdbx_seq_one_letter_code
_entity_poly.pdbx_strand_id
1 'polypeptide(L)'
;MRATAPARAVAPARKRRFGLWTAILIVAIAVFLAAVFALGSILLTYHEGQKSYDDVADKAFLSDSALSDASSVSLADLTVDWDALLAINPDTVGWIFIPGTNVNYPIVRAPESNPDKYLTIDFQGNSGGWWLPTYGTPYLLASNAADFSDKNNIVQGHHLQNGEMFAAIADFADAEQFNEHRTVYLLTPKGSWRLQSVSLVHCSGSESIVQTKFESDAAFTSYVADKISRSIVECDPAAPDASAISRFFMFSTCDSNTDARYVLCCAPVEYAAVNSSGTVPEGSAANNTNNANNANG
;
A
#
# COMPACT_ATOMS: atom_id res chain seq x y z
N MET A 1 88.71 -39.55 -27.65
CA MET A 1 87.47 -39.30 -28.34
C MET A 1 86.35 -39.13 -27.35
N ARG A 2 85.85 -37.87 -27.16
CA ARG A 2 84.71 -37.58 -26.26
C ARG A 2 83.46 -37.56 -27.11
N ALA A 3 82.51 -38.45 -26.81
CA ALA A 3 81.19 -38.49 -27.48
C ALA A 3 80.32 -37.36 -26.89
N THR A 4 79.89 -36.47 -27.75
CA THR A 4 78.92 -35.41 -27.41
C THR A 4 77.52 -36.02 -27.43
N ALA A 5 76.80 -35.90 -26.29
CA ALA A 5 75.42 -36.34 -26.19
C ALA A 5 74.48 -35.45 -27.04
N PRO A 6 73.41 -35.99 -27.69
CA PRO A 6 72.53 -35.21 -28.52
C PRO A 6 71.63 -34.30 -27.64
N ALA A 7 71.48 -33.05 -28.07
CA ALA A 7 70.59 -32.08 -27.45
C ALA A 7 69.12 -32.52 -27.53
N ARG A 8 68.46 -32.57 -26.37
CA ARG A 8 67.06 -32.91 -26.20
C ARG A 8 66.18 -31.80 -26.79
N ALA A 9 65.49 -32.08 -27.90
CA ALA A 9 64.59 -31.13 -28.53
C ALA A 9 63.41 -30.82 -27.58
N VAL A 10 63.26 -29.53 -27.21
CA VAL A 10 62.11 -29.04 -26.45
C VAL A 10 60.89 -29.03 -27.40
N ALA A 11 59.88 -29.85 -27.09
CA ALA A 11 58.64 -29.88 -27.83
C ALA A 11 57.90 -28.53 -27.74
N PRO A 12 57.37 -27.98 -28.84
CA PRO A 12 56.69 -26.70 -28.83
C PRO A 12 55.44 -26.78 -27.96
N ALA A 13 55.23 -25.77 -27.07
CA ALA A 13 54.07 -25.66 -26.23
C ALA A 13 52.78 -25.62 -27.07
N ARG A 14 51.95 -26.62 -26.91
CA ARG A 14 50.66 -26.76 -27.62
C ARG A 14 49.74 -25.64 -27.20
N LYS A 15 49.56 -24.60 -28.02
CA LYS A 15 48.56 -23.54 -27.80
C LYS A 15 47.20 -24.19 -27.67
N ARG A 16 46.59 -24.18 -26.46
CA ARG A 16 45.20 -24.62 -26.22
C ARG A 16 44.29 -23.73 -27.06
N ARG A 17 43.74 -24.27 -28.15
CA ARG A 17 42.69 -23.60 -28.90
C ARG A 17 41.45 -23.60 -28.01
N PHE A 18 40.93 -22.42 -27.69
CA PHE A 18 39.63 -22.26 -27.07
C PHE A 18 38.61 -22.94 -28.01
N GLY A 19 38.09 -24.07 -27.62
CA GLY A 19 37.08 -24.78 -28.38
C GLY A 19 35.70 -24.05 -28.24
N LEU A 20 34.83 -24.28 -29.23
CA LEU A 20 33.45 -23.72 -29.20
C LEU A 20 32.75 -23.98 -27.87
N TRP A 21 32.92 -25.15 -27.30
CA TRP A 21 32.34 -25.52 -25.99
C TRP A 21 32.86 -24.66 -24.81
N THR A 22 34.14 -24.27 -24.84
CA THR A 22 34.71 -23.39 -23.83
C THR A 22 34.13 -21.98 -23.95
N ALA A 23 33.91 -21.50 -25.18
CA ALA A 23 33.25 -20.22 -25.42
C ALA A 23 31.79 -20.22 -24.91
N ILE A 24 31.03 -21.27 -25.24
CA ILE A 24 29.65 -21.45 -24.75
C ILE A 24 29.61 -21.50 -23.23
N LEU A 25 30.52 -22.22 -22.59
CA LEU A 25 30.58 -22.30 -21.13
C LEU A 25 30.87 -20.93 -20.48
N ILE A 26 31.81 -20.13 -21.06
CA ILE A 26 32.10 -18.79 -20.57
C ILE A 26 30.87 -17.89 -20.67
N VAL A 27 30.18 -17.93 -21.83
CA VAL A 27 28.95 -17.14 -22.00
C VAL A 27 27.86 -17.59 -21.00
N ALA A 28 27.66 -18.89 -20.81
CA ALA A 28 26.69 -19.40 -19.85
C ALA A 28 26.98 -18.97 -18.42
N ILE A 29 28.26 -19.01 -18.01
CA ILE A 29 28.69 -18.52 -16.70
C ILE A 29 28.46 -17.00 -16.58
N ALA A 30 28.78 -16.22 -17.59
CA ALA A 30 28.56 -14.78 -17.59
C ALA A 30 27.06 -14.43 -17.45
N VAL A 31 26.20 -15.11 -18.20
CA VAL A 31 24.72 -14.96 -18.10
C VAL A 31 24.23 -15.35 -16.71
N PHE A 32 24.72 -16.47 -16.18
CA PHE A 32 24.36 -16.93 -14.83
C PHE A 32 24.76 -15.90 -13.76
N LEU A 33 25.99 -15.40 -13.82
CA LEU A 33 26.44 -14.37 -12.86
C LEU A 33 25.65 -13.06 -12.98
N ALA A 34 25.31 -12.64 -14.20
CA ALA A 34 24.45 -11.48 -14.43
C ALA A 34 23.05 -11.68 -13.85
N ALA A 35 22.46 -12.87 -14.00
CA ALA A 35 21.16 -13.21 -13.42
C ALA A 35 21.20 -13.23 -11.89
N VAL A 36 22.25 -13.80 -11.29
CA VAL A 36 22.45 -13.80 -9.82
C VAL A 36 22.60 -12.38 -9.30
N PHE A 37 23.37 -11.53 -10.00
CA PHE A 37 23.54 -10.12 -9.64
C PHE A 37 22.20 -9.36 -9.72
N ALA A 38 21.43 -9.54 -10.81
CA ALA A 38 20.14 -8.89 -10.97
C ALA A 38 19.14 -9.32 -9.87
N LEU A 39 19.07 -10.64 -9.59
CA LEU A 39 18.21 -11.15 -8.51
C LEU A 39 18.62 -10.58 -7.15
N GLY A 40 19.93 -10.61 -6.85
CA GLY A 40 20.47 -10.04 -5.61
C GLY A 40 20.12 -8.57 -5.45
N SER A 41 20.23 -7.77 -6.53
CA SER A 41 19.87 -6.36 -6.51
C SER A 41 18.37 -6.13 -6.24
N ILE A 42 17.49 -6.93 -6.84
CA ILE A 42 16.04 -6.87 -6.60
C ILE A 42 15.71 -7.20 -5.14
N LEU A 43 16.30 -8.27 -4.60
CA LEU A 43 16.07 -8.66 -3.20
C LEU A 43 16.57 -7.61 -2.20
N LEU A 44 17.73 -7.00 -2.49
CA LEU A 44 18.25 -5.90 -1.67
C LEU A 44 17.32 -4.70 -1.71
N THR A 45 16.82 -4.32 -2.89
CA THR A 45 15.87 -3.20 -3.02
C THR A 45 14.59 -3.45 -2.24
N TYR A 46 14.04 -4.66 -2.26
CA TYR A 46 12.88 -5.01 -1.44
C TYR A 46 13.19 -4.94 0.06
N HIS A 47 14.34 -5.43 0.47
CA HIS A 47 14.73 -5.37 1.89
C HIS A 47 14.95 -3.91 2.37
N GLU A 48 15.63 -3.09 1.57
CA GLU A 48 15.86 -1.67 1.89
C GLU A 48 14.57 -0.87 1.91
N GLY A 49 13.68 -1.13 0.94
CA GLY A 49 12.37 -0.48 0.89
C GLY A 49 11.50 -0.83 2.10
N GLN A 50 11.38 -2.10 2.44
CA GLN A 50 10.65 -2.56 3.63
C GLN A 50 11.22 -1.91 4.89
N LYS A 51 12.52 -2.01 5.11
CA LYS A 51 13.18 -1.39 6.25
C LYS A 51 12.93 0.12 6.33
N SER A 52 12.92 0.82 5.19
CA SER A 52 12.61 2.25 5.13
C SER A 52 11.23 2.56 5.68
N TYR A 53 10.21 1.75 5.33
CA TYR A 53 8.85 1.93 5.84
C TYR A 53 8.69 1.49 7.29
N ASP A 54 9.37 0.42 7.72
CA ASP A 54 9.43 0.01 9.13
C ASP A 54 10.05 1.12 9.99
N ASP A 55 11.17 1.71 9.56
CA ASP A 55 11.82 2.83 10.24
C ASP A 55 10.91 4.09 10.32
N VAL A 56 10.05 4.32 9.33
CA VAL A 56 9.05 5.39 9.35
C VAL A 56 7.91 5.06 10.31
N ALA A 57 7.44 3.81 10.30
CA ALA A 57 6.39 3.34 11.21
C ALA A 57 6.84 3.41 12.67
N ASP A 58 8.06 2.94 12.97
CA ASP A 58 8.65 2.99 14.33
C ASP A 58 8.79 4.41 14.86
N LYS A 59 9.07 5.38 13.99
CA LYS A 59 9.18 6.80 14.39
C LYS A 59 7.84 7.49 14.56
N ALA A 60 6.86 7.09 13.76
CA ALA A 60 5.57 7.77 13.70
C ALA A 60 4.51 7.13 14.60
N PHE A 61 4.56 5.82 14.78
CA PHE A 61 3.58 5.10 15.57
C PHE A 61 4.07 4.96 17.01
N LEU A 62 3.42 5.66 17.92
CA LEU A 62 3.84 5.75 19.34
C LEU A 62 3.29 4.61 20.21
N SER A 63 2.66 3.59 19.64
CA SER A 63 1.94 2.54 20.38
C SER A 63 2.24 1.12 19.89
N ASP A 64 3.38 0.55 20.30
CA ASP A 64 3.76 -0.84 20.00
C ASP A 64 2.72 -1.89 20.46
N SER A 65 1.95 -1.58 21.52
CA SER A 65 0.95 -2.51 22.07
C SER A 65 -0.34 -2.59 21.25
N ALA A 66 -0.64 -1.57 20.43
CA ALA A 66 -1.84 -1.52 19.60
C ALA A 66 -1.73 -2.43 18.36
N LEU A 67 -0.51 -2.78 17.94
CA LEU A 67 -0.27 -3.60 16.76
C LEU A 67 -0.47 -5.09 17.02
N SER A 68 -0.44 -5.54 18.29
CA SER A 68 -0.42 -6.97 18.65
C SER A 68 -1.80 -7.59 18.90
N ASP A 69 -2.86 -6.78 19.11
CA ASP A 69 -4.23 -7.28 19.34
C ASP A 69 -5.25 -6.54 18.46
N ALA A 70 -5.42 -7.06 17.26
CA ALA A 70 -6.16 -6.43 16.16
C ALA A 70 -7.65 -6.23 16.40
N SER A 71 -8.25 -6.91 17.37
CA SER A 71 -9.72 -6.94 17.53
C SER A 71 -10.28 -5.86 18.46
N SER A 72 -9.43 -5.18 19.24
CA SER A 72 -9.86 -4.26 20.31
C SER A 72 -9.12 -2.92 20.38
N VAL A 73 -8.36 -2.56 19.32
CA VAL A 73 -7.62 -1.29 19.30
C VAL A 73 -8.59 -0.11 19.32
N SER A 74 -8.52 0.71 20.34
CA SER A 74 -9.25 1.98 20.42
C SER A 74 -8.59 3.02 19.53
N LEU A 75 -9.36 3.90 18.88
CA LEU A 75 -8.80 5.05 18.18
C LEU A 75 -7.94 5.94 19.08
N ALA A 76 -8.20 5.95 20.39
CA ALA A 76 -7.42 6.70 21.37
C ALA A 76 -6.00 6.15 21.58
N ASP A 77 -5.81 4.85 21.32
CA ASP A 77 -4.51 4.18 21.48
C ASP A 77 -3.61 4.33 20.25
N LEU A 78 -4.20 4.77 19.12
CA LEU A 78 -3.49 4.98 17.86
C LEU A 78 -3.01 6.43 17.76
N THR A 79 -1.78 6.67 18.17
CA THR A 79 -1.16 8.00 18.11
C THR A 79 -0.07 8.04 17.04
N VAL A 80 -0.02 9.13 16.29
CA VAL A 80 0.95 9.35 15.20
C VAL A 80 1.69 10.67 15.45
N ASP A 81 3.00 10.64 15.36
CA ASP A 81 3.84 11.84 15.38
C ASP A 81 3.80 12.54 14.02
N TRP A 82 2.80 13.39 13.85
CA TRP A 82 2.60 14.14 12.60
C TRP A 82 3.74 15.11 12.30
N ASP A 83 4.37 15.69 13.31
CA ASP A 83 5.50 16.60 13.12
C ASP A 83 6.71 15.85 12.56
N ALA A 84 7.00 14.66 13.06
CA ALA A 84 8.05 13.80 12.53
C ALA A 84 7.77 13.39 11.07
N LEU A 85 6.53 13.01 10.73
CA LEU A 85 6.16 12.63 9.36
C LEU A 85 6.24 13.81 8.40
N LEU A 86 5.70 14.97 8.76
CA LEU A 86 5.72 16.19 7.95
C LEU A 86 7.14 16.72 7.74
N ALA A 87 8.05 16.50 8.70
CA ALA A 87 9.46 16.81 8.54
C ALA A 87 10.16 15.93 7.49
N ILE A 88 9.71 14.66 7.32
CA ILE A 88 10.21 13.76 6.28
C ILE A 88 9.55 14.09 4.93
N ASN A 89 8.21 14.18 4.91
CA ASN A 89 7.46 14.45 3.70
C ASN A 89 6.29 15.43 3.98
N PRO A 90 6.39 16.68 3.50
CA PRO A 90 5.38 17.70 3.73
C PRO A 90 4.04 17.44 3.02
N ASP A 91 4.00 16.50 2.06
CA ASP A 91 2.79 16.08 1.37
C ASP A 91 1.99 15.02 2.17
N THR A 92 2.39 14.71 3.41
CA THR A 92 1.71 13.77 4.30
C THR A 92 0.31 14.27 4.67
N VAL A 93 -0.70 13.43 4.47
CA VAL A 93 -2.09 13.75 4.78
C VAL A 93 -2.75 12.75 5.73
N GLY A 94 -2.16 11.57 5.92
CA GLY A 94 -2.73 10.54 6.77
C GLY A 94 -1.82 9.33 6.95
N TRP A 95 -2.36 8.35 7.64
CA TRP A 95 -1.78 7.04 7.88
C TRP A 95 -2.86 5.97 7.73
N ILE A 96 -2.55 4.87 7.05
CA ILE A 96 -3.43 3.71 6.95
C ILE A 96 -2.83 2.54 7.73
N PHE A 97 -3.69 1.85 8.48
CA PHE A 97 -3.33 0.63 9.18
C PHE A 97 -4.47 -0.40 9.07
N ILE A 98 -4.16 -1.61 8.61
CA ILE A 98 -5.08 -2.74 8.58
C ILE A 98 -4.51 -3.85 9.48
N PRO A 99 -5.09 -4.07 10.66
CA PRO A 99 -4.60 -5.05 11.62
C PRO A 99 -4.49 -6.46 11.01
N GLY A 100 -3.42 -7.17 11.38
CA GLY A 100 -3.16 -8.54 10.89
C GLY A 100 -2.63 -8.62 9.47
N THR A 101 -2.34 -7.47 8.82
CA THR A 101 -1.76 -7.41 7.47
C THR A 101 -0.49 -6.56 7.45
N ASN A 102 0.21 -6.52 6.31
CA ASN A 102 1.36 -5.65 6.09
C ASN A 102 0.97 -4.18 5.81
N VAL A 103 -0.32 -3.84 5.78
CA VAL A 103 -0.75 -2.46 5.49
C VAL A 103 -0.60 -1.58 6.73
N ASN A 104 0.52 -0.88 6.80
CA ASN A 104 0.86 0.06 7.88
C ASN A 104 1.75 1.18 7.30
N TYR A 105 1.12 2.16 6.64
CA TYR A 105 1.84 3.12 5.79
C TYR A 105 1.35 4.55 5.94
N PRO A 106 2.25 5.56 5.80
CA PRO A 106 1.84 6.93 5.60
C PRO A 106 1.08 7.10 4.27
N ILE A 107 0.14 8.03 4.25
CA ILE A 107 -0.57 8.45 3.05
C ILE A 107 -0.11 9.88 2.71
N VAL A 108 0.27 10.07 1.47
CA VAL A 108 0.61 11.39 0.92
C VAL A 108 -0.45 11.87 -0.06
N ARG A 109 -0.45 13.15 -0.41
CA ARG A 109 -1.26 13.68 -1.51
C ARG A 109 -0.38 14.44 -2.50
N ALA A 110 -0.31 13.92 -3.72
CA ALA A 110 0.45 14.58 -4.77
C ALA A 110 -0.22 15.90 -5.20
N PRO A 111 0.56 16.88 -5.67
CA PRO A 111 0.01 18.11 -6.24
C PRO A 111 -0.74 17.82 -7.55
N GLU A 112 -1.75 18.62 -7.88
CA GLU A 112 -2.53 18.48 -9.12
C GLU A 112 -1.66 18.58 -10.38
N SER A 113 -0.54 19.30 -10.31
CA SER A 113 0.42 19.45 -11.42
C SER A 113 1.21 18.17 -11.70
N ASN A 114 1.28 17.21 -10.74
CA ASN A 114 1.92 15.92 -10.91
C ASN A 114 1.19 14.87 -10.05
N PRO A 115 -0.02 14.44 -10.46
CA PRO A 115 -0.87 13.54 -9.67
C PRO A 115 -0.27 12.15 -9.46
N ASP A 116 0.66 11.72 -10.33
CA ASP A 116 1.30 10.41 -10.31
C ASP A 116 2.66 10.40 -9.60
N LYS A 117 3.04 11.51 -8.93
CA LYS A 117 4.33 11.68 -8.25
C LYS A 117 4.71 10.46 -7.43
N TYR A 118 3.78 9.95 -6.64
CA TYR A 118 4.02 8.89 -5.66
C TYR A 118 3.87 7.47 -6.20
N LEU A 119 3.60 7.30 -7.48
CA LEU A 119 3.75 6.00 -8.15
C LEU A 119 5.21 5.55 -8.25
N THR A 120 6.16 6.49 -8.27
CA THR A 120 7.57 6.19 -8.53
C THR A 120 8.52 6.71 -7.45
N ILE A 121 8.00 7.35 -6.42
CA ILE A 121 8.78 7.95 -5.32
C ILE A 121 8.27 7.39 -4.00
N ASP A 122 9.17 6.88 -3.16
CA ASP A 122 8.85 6.44 -1.83
C ASP A 122 8.60 7.63 -0.87
N PHE A 123 8.20 7.34 0.36
CA PHE A 123 7.87 8.36 1.35
C PHE A 123 9.05 9.29 1.68
N GLN A 124 10.27 8.80 1.59
CA GLN A 124 11.49 9.55 1.87
C GLN A 124 12.03 10.31 0.66
N GLY A 125 11.35 10.21 -0.51
CA GLY A 125 11.72 10.90 -1.73
C GLY A 125 12.68 10.12 -2.63
N ASN A 126 12.93 8.83 -2.35
CA ASN A 126 13.77 8.01 -3.19
C ASN A 126 12.95 7.45 -4.37
N SER A 127 13.57 7.39 -5.54
CA SER A 127 13.00 6.74 -6.73
C SER A 127 13.76 5.46 -7.03
N GLY A 128 13.06 4.42 -7.41
CA GLY A 128 13.69 3.20 -7.94
C GLY A 128 14.47 3.50 -9.22
N GLY A 129 15.52 2.70 -9.50
CA GLY A 129 16.21 2.75 -10.77
C GLY A 129 15.31 2.26 -11.91
N TRP A 130 15.65 2.57 -13.18
CA TRP A 130 14.86 2.19 -14.36
C TRP A 130 14.59 0.67 -14.50
N TRP A 131 15.30 -0.18 -13.78
CA TRP A 131 15.20 -1.65 -13.80
C TRP A 131 14.96 -2.28 -12.42
N LEU A 132 14.87 -1.47 -11.36
CA LEU A 132 14.59 -1.92 -9.99
C LEU A 132 13.13 -1.63 -9.63
N PRO A 133 12.50 -2.49 -8.81
CA PRO A 133 11.16 -2.22 -8.31
C PRO A 133 11.14 -0.92 -7.51
N THR A 134 10.08 -0.16 -7.67
CA THR A 134 9.80 1.06 -6.90
C THR A 134 8.72 0.77 -5.90
N TYR A 135 8.93 1.13 -4.64
CA TYR A 135 7.92 0.99 -3.60
C TYR A 135 6.74 1.95 -3.81
N GLY A 136 7.03 3.16 -4.30
CA GLY A 136 6.04 4.22 -4.30
C GLY A 136 5.59 4.57 -2.89
N THR A 137 4.50 5.31 -2.76
CA THR A 137 3.85 5.63 -1.48
C THR A 137 2.35 5.56 -1.67
N PRO A 138 1.56 5.00 -0.74
CA PRO A 138 0.11 5.14 -0.79
C PRO A 138 -0.29 6.62 -0.85
N TYR A 139 -1.13 7.00 -1.80
CA TYR A 139 -1.47 8.39 -2.03
C TYR A 139 -2.96 8.63 -2.23
N LEU A 140 -3.44 9.69 -1.60
CA LEU A 140 -4.77 10.24 -1.83
C LEU A 140 -4.79 10.91 -3.19
N LEU A 141 -5.81 10.66 -3.99
CA LEU A 141 -5.93 11.28 -5.32
C LEU A 141 -5.88 12.81 -5.22
N ALA A 142 -5.21 13.44 -6.18
CA ALA A 142 -5.12 14.89 -6.25
C ALA A 142 -6.48 15.60 -6.35
N SER A 143 -7.52 14.91 -6.89
CA SER A 143 -8.91 15.40 -6.94
C SER A 143 -9.63 15.38 -5.60
N ASN A 144 -9.11 14.66 -4.59
CA ASN A 144 -9.67 14.66 -3.25
C ASN A 144 -9.16 15.84 -2.42
N ALA A 145 -10.00 16.30 -1.49
CA ALA A 145 -9.57 17.23 -0.44
C ALA A 145 -8.56 16.54 0.50
N ALA A 146 -7.48 17.25 0.85
CA ALA A 146 -6.39 16.69 1.66
C ALA A 146 -6.82 16.22 3.07
N ASP A 147 -7.97 16.67 3.55
CA ASP A 147 -8.52 16.32 4.86
C ASP A 147 -9.56 15.20 4.83
N PHE A 148 -9.67 14.48 3.73
CA PHE A 148 -10.64 13.40 3.52
C PHE A 148 -12.10 13.83 3.74
N SER A 149 -12.43 15.10 3.50
CA SER A 149 -13.78 15.65 3.68
C SER A 149 -14.74 15.36 2.54
N ASP A 150 -14.27 14.83 1.43
CA ASP A 150 -15.13 14.45 0.29
C ASP A 150 -16.09 13.31 0.64
N LYS A 151 -17.17 13.20 -0.13
CA LYS A 151 -18.10 12.07 -0.03
C LYS A 151 -17.44 10.73 -0.32
N ASN A 152 -16.51 10.69 -1.29
CA ASN A 152 -15.70 9.52 -1.62
C ASN A 152 -14.23 9.90 -1.65
N ASN A 153 -13.43 9.21 -0.85
CA ASN A 153 -12.00 9.44 -0.68
C ASN A 153 -11.24 8.22 -1.22
N ILE A 154 -10.35 8.43 -2.17
CA ILE A 154 -9.70 7.36 -2.90
C ILE A 154 -8.21 7.42 -2.68
N VAL A 155 -7.67 6.37 -2.07
CA VAL A 155 -6.24 6.16 -1.85
C VAL A 155 -5.76 5.05 -2.78
N GLN A 156 -4.69 5.30 -3.51
CA GLN A 156 -4.05 4.30 -4.36
C GLN A 156 -2.71 3.88 -3.78
N GLY A 157 -2.36 2.61 -3.94
CA GLY A 157 -1.09 2.04 -3.54
C GLY A 157 -0.68 0.89 -4.46
N HIS A 158 0.62 0.61 -4.53
CA HIS A 158 1.13 -0.49 -5.32
C HIS A 158 0.70 -1.86 -4.78
N HIS A 159 0.69 -2.84 -5.68
CA HIS A 159 0.72 -4.26 -5.35
C HIS A 159 2.16 -4.75 -5.62
N LEU A 160 2.94 -4.92 -4.58
CA LEU A 160 4.29 -5.45 -4.72
C LEU A 160 4.30 -6.98 -4.60
N GLN A 161 5.13 -7.63 -5.41
CA GLN A 161 5.21 -9.10 -5.46
C GLN A 161 5.76 -9.73 -4.16
N ASN A 162 6.40 -8.95 -3.30
CA ASN A 162 6.86 -9.39 -1.99
C ASN A 162 5.78 -9.28 -0.90
N GLY A 163 4.53 -8.95 -1.25
CA GLY A 163 3.41 -8.82 -0.31
C GLY A 163 3.29 -7.47 0.38
N GLU A 164 4.14 -6.50 0.02
CA GLU A 164 4.15 -5.17 0.62
C GLU A 164 3.17 -4.21 -0.07
N MET A 165 3.04 -3.01 0.50
CA MET A 165 2.11 -1.96 0.10
C MET A 165 0.66 -2.44 0.21
N PHE A 166 -0.14 -2.33 -0.85
CA PHE A 166 -1.55 -2.74 -0.84
C PHE A 166 -1.75 -4.16 -1.40
N ALA A 167 -0.71 -4.99 -1.44
CA ALA A 167 -0.82 -6.39 -1.88
C ALA A 167 -1.87 -7.17 -1.08
N ALA A 168 -1.95 -6.97 0.24
CA ALA A 168 -2.95 -7.60 1.11
C ALA A 168 -4.41 -7.33 0.68
N ILE A 169 -4.67 -6.19 0.00
CA ILE A 169 -6.02 -5.90 -0.54
C ILE A 169 -6.41 -6.89 -1.63
N ALA A 170 -5.46 -7.38 -2.43
CA ALA A 170 -5.73 -8.41 -3.43
C ALA A 170 -5.98 -9.79 -2.76
N ASP A 171 -5.30 -10.08 -1.64
CA ASP A 171 -5.50 -11.31 -0.88
C ASP A 171 -6.90 -11.39 -0.26
N PHE A 172 -7.59 -10.26 -0.07
CA PHE A 172 -8.98 -10.19 0.35
C PHE A 172 -9.98 -10.74 -0.70
N ALA A 173 -9.53 -11.15 -1.89
CA ALA A 173 -10.33 -11.97 -2.80
C ALA A 173 -10.67 -13.34 -2.18
N ASP A 174 -9.91 -13.79 -1.18
CA ASP A 174 -10.30 -14.86 -0.27
C ASP A 174 -11.28 -14.33 0.78
N ALA A 175 -12.45 -14.94 0.88
CA ALA A 175 -13.52 -14.47 1.75
C ALA A 175 -13.19 -14.60 3.25
N GLU A 176 -12.36 -15.57 3.66
CA GLU A 176 -11.90 -15.73 5.03
C GLU A 176 -10.98 -14.57 5.39
N GLN A 177 -9.98 -14.28 4.57
CA GLN A 177 -9.06 -13.16 4.74
C GLN A 177 -9.80 -11.81 4.75
N PHE A 178 -10.77 -11.61 3.84
CA PHE A 178 -11.59 -10.40 3.84
C PHE A 178 -12.34 -10.22 5.16
N ASN A 179 -13.02 -11.27 5.64
CA ASN A 179 -13.87 -11.17 6.83
C ASN A 179 -13.06 -11.11 8.14
N GLU A 180 -11.85 -11.65 8.16
CA GLU A 180 -10.92 -11.54 9.28
C GLU A 180 -10.36 -10.12 9.43
N HIS A 181 -10.06 -9.43 8.31
CA HIS A 181 -9.36 -8.16 8.29
C HIS A 181 -10.24 -6.96 7.83
N ARG A 182 -11.52 -6.94 8.20
CA ARG A 182 -12.47 -5.89 7.77
C ARG A 182 -12.24 -4.52 8.39
N THR A 183 -11.47 -4.43 9.48
CA THR A 183 -11.21 -3.16 10.15
C THR A 183 -10.05 -2.44 9.47
N VAL A 184 -10.27 -1.19 9.09
CA VAL A 184 -9.25 -0.30 8.53
C VAL A 184 -9.20 0.97 9.37
N TYR A 185 -8.03 1.32 9.86
CA TYR A 185 -7.79 2.58 10.53
C TYR A 185 -7.22 3.60 9.57
N LEU A 186 -7.86 4.76 9.48
CA LEU A 186 -7.37 5.91 8.75
C LEU A 186 -7.16 7.05 9.74
N LEU A 187 -5.91 7.37 10.00
CA LEU A 187 -5.50 8.41 10.94
C LEU A 187 -5.09 9.65 10.14
N THR A 188 -5.46 10.83 10.62
CA THR A 188 -5.05 12.10 10.02
C THR A 188 -4.73 13.14 11.09
N PRO A 189 -4.04 14.23 10.75
CA PRO A 189 -3.76 15.31 11.69
C PRO A 189 -5.01 15.98 12.30
N LYS A 190 -6.20 15.82 11.66
CA LYS A 190 -7.45 16.46 12.12
C LYS A 190 -8.40 15.51 12.82
N GLY A 191 -8.27 14.21 12.61
CA GLY A 191 -9.13 13.19 13.21
C GLY A 191 -8.87 11.82 12.64
N SER A 192 -9.30 10.82 13.37
CA SER A 192 -9.07 9.42 13.03
C SER A 192 -10.38 8.70 12.77
N TRP A 193 -10.40 7.83 11.79
CA TRP A 193 -11.54 6.97 11.49
C TRP A 193 -11.20 5.52 11.76
N ARG A 194 -12.13 4.79 12.34
CA ARG A 194 -12.23 3.35 12.22
C ARG A 194 -13.26 3.07 11.13
N LEU A 195 -12.79 2.45 10.08
CA LEU A 195 -13.58 2.08 8.90
C LEU A 195 -13.86 0.57 8.94
N GLN A 196 -14.93 0.14 8.30
CA GLN A 196 -15.24 -1.25 8.05
C GLN A 196 -15.35 -1.50 6.55
N SER A 197 -14.66 -2.52 6.05
CA SER A 197 -14.78 -2.96 4.67
C SER A 197 -16.18 -3.50 4.42
N VAL A 198 -16.84 -2.98 3.37
CA VAL A 198 -18.22 -3.31 2.98
C VAL A 198 -18.30 -3.98 1.62
N SER A 199 -17.25 -3.92 0.83
CA SER A 199 -17.12 -4.67 -0.42
C SER A 199 -15.67 -4.69 -0.91
N LEU A 200 -15.34 -5.71 -1.70
CA LEU A 200 -14.14 -5.78 -2.52
C LEU A 200 -14.56 -5.85 -3.99
N VAL A 201 -14.25 -4.83 -4.75
CA VAL A 201 -14.55 -4.77 -6.18
C VAL A 201 -13.31 -5.14 -6.99
N HIS A 202 -13.45 -6.07 -7.94
CA HIS A 202 -12.44 -6.35 -8.94
C HIS A 202 -12.92 -5.80 -10.28
N CYS A 203 -12.19 -4.87 -10.87
CA CYS A 203 -12.60 -4.16 -12.07
C CYS A 203 -11.43 -3.95 -13.04
N SER A 204 -11.74 -3.63 -14.30
CA SER A 204 -10.71 -3.30 -15.29
C SER A 204 -9.89 -2.09 -14.86
N GLY A 205 -8.58 -2.10 -15.12
CA GLY A 205 -7.70 -0.95 -14.88
C GLY A 205 -8.09 0.30 -15.66
N SER A 206 -8.84 0.14 -16.77
CA SER A 206 -9.40 1.24 -17.56
C SER A 206 -10.73 1.78 -17.01
N GLU A 207 -11.37 1.09 -16.06
CA GLU A 207 -12.61 1.56 -15.44
C GLU A 207 -12.32 2.79 -14.57
N SER A 208 -13.08 3.86 -14.77
CA SER A 208 -12.96 5.05 -13.92
C SER A 208 -13.58 4.78 -12.56
N ILE A 209 -12.75 4.62 -11.53
CA ILE A 209 -13.19 4.57 -10.13
C ILE A 209 -13.13 5.96 -9.46
N VAL A 210 -12.70 6.99 -10.20
CA VAL A 210 -12.28 8.30 -9.70
C VAL A 210 -13.47 9.27 -9.60
N GLN A 211 -14.54 8.87 -8.92
CA GLN A 211 -15.65 9.79 -8.66
C GLN A 211 -15.60 10.29 -7.21
N THR A 212 -15.18 11.52 -7.01
CA THR A 212 -15.04 12.17 -5.68
C THR A 212 -16.18 13.14 -5.38
N LYS A 213 -16.84 13.69 -6.42
CA LYS A 213 -17.93 14.65 -6.33
C LYS A 213 -19.24 14.05 -6.86
N PHE A 214 -20.34 14.43 -6.25
CA PHE A 214 -21.68 13.93 -6.56
C PHE A 214 -22.66 15.10 -6.65
N GLU A 215 -23.60 15.03 -7.59
CA GLU A 215 -24.60 16.05 -7.81
C GLU A 215 -25.68 16.08 -6.70
N SER A 216 -25.88 14.95 -6.01
CA SER A 216 -26.85 14.82 -4.91
C SER A 216 -26.47 13.65 -3.99
N ASP A 217 -27.07 13.62 -2.81
CA ASP A 217 -26.95 12.49 -1.89
C ASP A 217 -27.55 11.20 -2.50
N ALA A 218 -28.58 11.31 -3.31
CA ALA A 218 -29.14 10.15 -4.03
C ALA A 218 -28.15 9.58 -5.06
N ALA A 219 -27.43 10.43 -5.79
CA ALA A 219 -26.37 10.00 -6.70
C ALA A 219 -25.22 9.31 -5.95
N PHE A 220 -24.82 9.84 -4.81
CA PHE A 220 -23.83 9.21 -3.93
C PHE A 220 -24.31 7.86 -3.41
N THR A 221 -25.55 7.77 -2.90
CA THR A 221 -26.14 6.49 -2.41
C THR A 221 -26.18 5.44 -3.52
N SER A 222 -26.57 5.83 -4.74
CA SER A 222 -26.58 4.91 -5.90
C SER A 222 -25.16 4.42 -6.25
N TYR A 223 -24.15 5.30 -6.16
CA TYR A 223 -22.77 4.93 -6.38
C TYR A 223 -22.28 3.92 -5.33
N VAL A 224 -22.57 4.15 -4.05
CA VAL A 224 -22.21 3.23 -2.96
C VAL A 224 -22.91 1.88 -3.14
N ALA A 225 -24.21 1.89 -3.48
CA ALA A 225 -24.99 0.67 -3.74
C ALA A 225 -24.41 -0.15 -4.91
N ASP A 226 -23.97 0.52 -6.00
CA ASP A 226 -23.25 -0.14 -7.11
C ASP A 226 -21.98 -0.84 -6.60
N LYS A 227 -21.15 -0.16 -5.81
CA LYS A 227 -19.90 -0.75 -5.30
C LYS A 227 -20.15 -1.92 -4.35
N ILE A 228 -21.16 -1.85 -3.50
CA ILE A 228 -21.54 -2.97 -2.63
C ILE A 228 -22.05 -4.15 -3.45
N SER A 229 -22.91 -3.92 -4.44
CA SER A 229 -23.51 -4.98 -5.28
C SER A 229 -22.49 -5.71 -6.15
N ARG A 230 -21.36 -5.07 -6.45
CA ARG A 230 -20.26 -5.61 -7.26
C ARG A 230 -19.17 -6.29 -6.44
N SER A 231 -19.39 -6.48 -5.14
CA SER A 231 -18.43 -7.19 -4.31
C SER A 231 -18.19 -8.60 -4.82
N ILE A 232 -16.94 -8.99 -4.95
CA ILE A 232 -16.55 -10.36 -5.31
C ILE A 232 -16.50 -11.29 -4.10
N VAL A 233 -16.69 -10.76 -2.89
CA VAL A 233 -16.73 -11.50 -1.62
C VAL A 233 -17.99 -11.16 -0.85
N GLU A 234 -18.48 -12.10 -0.05
CA GLU A 234 -19.60 -11.86 0.87
C GLU A 234 -19.06 -11.30 2.20
N CYS A 235 -19.75 -10.28 2.70
CA CYS A 235 -19.47 -9.68 3.99
C CYS A 235 -20.20 -10.43 5.12
N ASP A 236 -19.47 -10.84 6.15
CA ASP A 236 -20.04 -11.35 7.39
C ASP A 236 -19.55 -10.50 8.60
N PRO A 237 -20.44 -9.77 9.29
CA PRO A 237 -21.86 -9.50 8.98
C PRO A 237 -22.04 -8.73 7.66
N ALA A 238 -23.25 -8.81 7.11
CA ALA A 238 -23.58 -8.14 5.84
C ALA A 238 -23.28 -6.63 5.87
N ALA A 239 -22.94 -6.07 4.69
CA ALA A 239 -22.74 -4.65 4.54
C ALA A 239 -23.99 -3.85 4.95
N PRO A 240 -23.83 -2.64 5.51
CA PRO A 240 -24.97 -1.77 5.81
C PRO A 240 -25.67 -1.32 4.53
N ASP A 241 -26.92 -0.87 4.66
CA ASP A 241 -27.62 -0.23 3.53
C ASP A 241 -26.84 0.99 3.03
N ALA A 242 -26.74 1.16 1.71
CA ALA A 242 -25.98 2.24 1.10
C ALA A 242 -26.47 3.64 1.55
N SER A 243 -27.77 3.77 1.86
CA SER A 243 -28.35 5.02 2.38
C SER A 243 -27.90 5.40 3.79
N ALA A 244 -27.39 4.43 4.55
CA ALA A 244 -26.82 4.67 5.87
C ALA A 244 -25.34 5.14 5.80
N ILE A 245 -24.71 5.06 4.64
CA ILE A 245 -23.31 5.43 4.45
C ILE A 245 -23.23 6.89 4.02
N SER A 246 -22.74 7.76 4.89
CA SER A 246 -22.63 9.20 4.64
C SER A 246 -21.31 9.61 3.96
N ARG A 247 -20.28 8.77 4.05
CA ARG A 247 -18.95 8.96 3.47
C ARG A 247 -18.38 7.61 3.08
N PHE A 248 -17.55 7.58 2.04
CA PHE A 248 -16.98 6.36 1.49
C PHE A 248 -15.46 6.52 1.37
N PHE A 249 -14.75 5.43 1.58
CA PHE A 249 -13.30 5.35 1.45
C PHE A 249 -12.96 4.16 0.57
N MET A 250 -12.10 4.39 -0.40
CA MET A 250 -11.69 3.36 -1.35
C MET A 250 -10.18 3.24 -1.35
N PHE A 251 -9.69 2.03 -1.14
CA PHE A 251 -8.27 1.71 -1.21
C PHE A 251 -8.05 0.81 -2.42
N SER A 252 -7.29 1.30 -3.40
CA SER A 252 -7.14 0.66 -4.70
C SER A 252 -5.72 0.20 -4.94
N THR A 253 -5.57 -1.01 -5.46
CA THR A 253 -4.29 -1.56 -5.92
C THR A 253 -4.46 -2.27 -7.27
N CYS A 254 -3.35 -2.44 -8.02
CA CYS A 254 -3.35 -3.20 -9.24
C CYS A 254 -3.49 -4.71 -8.94
N ASP A 255 -4.08 -5.45 -9.87
CA ASP A 255 -3.93 -6.90 -9.91
C ASP A 255 -2.57 -7.23 -10.54
N SER A 256 -1.73 -7.99 -9.84
CA SER A 256 -0.39 -8.32 -10.31
C SER A 256 -0.36 -9.22 -11.56
N ASN A 257 -1.47 -9.86 -11.89
CA ASN A 257 -1.56 -10.85 -12.95
C ASN A 257 -2.31 -10.37 -14.20
N THR A 258 -3.07 -9.28 -14.08
CA THR A 258 -3.93 -8.76 -15.15
C THR A 258 -3.91 -7.23 -15.19
N ASP A 259 -4.49 -6.65 -16.26
CA ASP A 259 -4.75 -5.22 -16.33
C ASP A 259 -6.06 -4.88 -15.59
N ALA A 260 -6.16 -5.30 -14.32
CA ALA A 260 -7.30 -5.09 -13.45
C ALA A 260 -6.86 -4.44 -12.14
N ARG A 261 -7.84 -4.11 -11.29
CA ARG A 261 -7.64 -3.51 -9.97
C ARG A 261 -8.53 -4.16 -8.94
N TYR A 262 -8.00 -4.32 -7.74
CA TYR A 262 -8.77 -4.56 -6.54
C TYR A 262 -9.04 -3.24 -5.84
N VAL A 263 -10.28 -3.04 -5.43
CA VAL A 263 -10.74 -1.84 -4.76
C VAL A 263 -11.48 -2.23 -3.49
N LEU A 264 -10.82 -2.05 -2.35
CA LEU A 264 -11.43 -2.25 -1.04
C LEU A 264 -12.27 -1.03 -0.71
N CYS A 265 -13.57 -1.23 -0.56
CA CYS A 265 -14.54 -0.19 -0.26
C CYS A 265 -14.92 -0.22 1.21
N CYS A 266 -14.83 0.91 1.90
CA CYS A 266 -15.02 1.01 3.33
C CYS A 266 -16.03 2.10 3.70
N ALA A 267 -16.82 1.83 4.75
CA ALA A 267 -17.70 2.79 5.40
C ALA A 267 -17.17 3.17 6.78
N PRO A 268 -17.29 4.43 7.24
CA PRO A 268 -16.88 4.83 8.58
C PRO A 268 -17.86 4.25 9.63
N VAL A 269 -17.29 3.66 10.67
CA VAL A 269 -18.04 3.16 11.84
C VAL A 269 -17.78 3.97 13.10
N GLU A 270 -16.64 4.68 13.14
CA GLU A 270 -16.27 5.55 14.24
C GLU A 270 -15.40 6.70 13.73
N TYR A 271 -15.55 7.87 14.34
CA TYR A 271 -14.69 9.03 14.09
C TYR A 271 -14.34 9.69 15.40
N ALA A 272 -13.07 9.97 15.62
CA ALA A 272 -12.56 10.73 16.74
C ALA A 272 -11.79 11.94 16.22
N ALA A 273 -12.26 13.14 16.56
CA ALA A 273 -11.53 14.37 16.28
C ALA A 273 -10.26 14.43 17.15
N VAL A 274 -9.14 14.83 16.57
CA VAL A 274 -7.91 15.09 17.33
C VAL A 274 -8.06 16.42 18.06
N ASN A 275 -7.75 16.43 19.36
CA ASN A 275 -7.69 17.69 20.13
C ASN A 275 -6.43 18.49 19.73
N SER A 276 -6.37 19.74 20.19
CA SER A 276 -5.24 20.65 19.89
C SER A 276 -3.87 20.18 20.39
N SER A 277 -3.81 19.09 21.16
CA SER A 277 -2.58 18.43 21.62
C SER A 277 -2.17 17.23 20.76
N GLY A 278 -2.89 16.95 19.67
CA GLY A 278 -2.58 15.84 18.77
C GLY A 278 -3.00 14.45 19.26
N THR A 279 -3.72 14.37 20.40
CA THR A 279 -4.22 13.10 20.95
C THR A 279 -5.74 13.02 20.82
N VAL A 280 -6.26 11.81 20.59
CA VAL A 280 -7.71 11.56 20.62
C VAL A 280 -8.18 11.65 22.07
N PRO A 281 -9.26 12.42 22.41
CA PRO A 281 -9.78 12.49 23.76
C PRO A 281 -10.27 11.12 24.25
N GLU A 282 -9.83 10.72 25.43
CA GLU A 282 -10.36 9.55 26.12
C GLU A 282 -11.87 9.74 26.34
N GLY A 283 -12.71 8.90 25.72
CA GLY A 283 -14.18 8.93 25.88
C GLY A 283 -15.00 9.37 24.67
N SER A 284 -14.41 9.59 23.50
CA SER A 284 -15.14 9.96 22.28
C SER A 284 -15.83 8.78 21.57
N ALA A 285 -15.67 7.57 22.09
CA ALA A 285 -16.30 6.35 21.60
C ALA A 285 -17.69 6.17 22.22
N ALA A 286 -18.68 6.90 21.81
CA ALA A 286 -20.12 6.58 21.81
C ALA A 286 -20.94 7.87 21.79
N ASN A 287 -21.35 8.31 20.64
CA ASN A 287 -22.69 8.91 20.41
C ASN A 287 -22.78 9.49 19.01
N ASN A 288 -23.12 8.66 18.06
CA ASN A 288 -23.80 9.16 16.87
C ASN A 288 -24.76 8.13 16.28
N THR A 289 -25.65 7.61 17.13
CA THR A 289 -26.94 7.10 16.72
C THR A 289 -27.98 7.83 17.55
N ASN A 290 -28.91 8.53 16.88
CA ASN A 290 -30.07 9.20 17.41
C ASN A 290 -29.90 10.66 17.89
N ASN A 291 -29.92 11.59 16.94
CA ASN A 291 -30.64 12.84 17.17
C ASN A 291 -31.24 13.38 15.86
N ALA A 292 -32.23 12.65 15.34
CA ALA A 292 -33.22 13.15 14.40
C ALA A 292 -34.58 12.70 14.91
N ASN A 293 -35.08 13.38 15.95
CA ASN A 293 -36.53 13.45 16.27
C ASN A 293 -36.66 14.14 17.63
N ASN A 294 -36.75 15.47 17.61
CA ASN A 294 -37.61 16.25 18.49
C ASN A 294 -37.41 17.76 18.21
N ALA A 295 -38.15 18.22 17.20
CA ALA A 295 -38.57 19.61 17.09
C ALA A 295 -39.92 19.63 16.42
N ASN A 296 -40.95 19.33 17.21
CA ASN A 296 -42.30 19.82 17.02
C ASN A 296 -43.10 19.51 18.32
N GLY A 297 -43.32 20.55 19.10
CA GLY A 297 -44.18 20.61 20.21
C GLY A 297 -44.26 22.06 20.67
#